data_1eb59702d5e3d2f7e81a8cc4859573dc
#
_entry.id   1eb59702d5e3d2f7e81a8cc4859573dc
#
_cell.length_a   1.000
_cell.length_b   1.000
_cell.length_c   1.000
_cell.angle_alpha   90.00
_cell.angle_beta   90.00
_cell.angle_gamma   90.00
#
_symmetry.space_group_name_H-M   'P 1'
#
loop_
_entity.id
_entity.type
_entity.pdbx_description
1 polymer ?
#
loop_
_entity_poly.entity_id
_entity_poly.type
_entity_poly.pdbx_seq_one_letter_code
_entity_poly.pdbx_strand_id
1 'polypeptide(L)'
;MTTAVIVDAIRSPLGRRNGKLKNWHPVDLASEIMQQLVQRNDLDPALIDDVVMGCVMQVGEQSLNVARNAVLAAGWPDTVPGTTIDRQCGSSQQAAHFAAQGVIAGAYDIVVANGVEVMSRVPMGASVADRNFGFPFGPRVQARYESVGGLVGQGISAEMIAEKWNIGRDELDAFGVRSQEYAARATREGRFQNEIIPVLDTEGNMMSQDEGLRETTMESLGKLKPSFRPVEEGGRVTAGNSSQITDGASGLLIMSEERAKKLGLTPRARFVNFAMAAEDPRYMLTAPIPATKKVLERAGLTMDDIDLVEINEAFASVVLAWEKELHPDMSKVNVNGGAIALGHPLGASGARLMTTLLNELERTGGRYGLQTMCEGGGMANATIIERL
;
A
#
# COMPACT_ATOMS: atom_id res chain seq x y z
N MET A 1 13.31 2.24 -26.10
CA MET A 1 13.21 2.73 -24.71
C MET A 1 13.52 1.57 -23.79
N THR A 2 14.23 1.82 -22.70
CA THR A 2 14.50 0.81 -21.68
C THR A 2 13.22 0.37 -21.02
N THR A 3 13.00 -0.94 -20.87
CA THR A 3 11.84 -1.50 -20.18
C THR A 3 12.20 -1.78 -18.73
N ALA A 4 11.45 -1.22 -17.79
CA ALA A 4 11.57 -1.55 -16.38
C ALA A 4 10.71 -2.78 -16.05
N VAL A 5 11.31 -3.77 -15.40
CA VAL A 5 10.66 -5.03 -15.03
C VAL A 5 10.74 -5.27 -13.53
N ILE A 6 9.76 -5.98 -13.01
CA ILE A 6 9.76 -6.54 -11.64
C ILE A 6 10.31 -7.97 -11.76
N VAL A 7 11.39 -8.24 -11.04
CA VAL A 7 12.01 -9.57 -10.99
C VAL A 7 11.51 -10.35 -9.77
N ASP A 8 11.37 -9.68 -8.62
CA ASP A 8 10.80 -10.30 -7.43
C ASP A 8 9.96 -9.30 -6.63
N ALA A 9 8.99 -9.83 -5.88
CA ALA A 9 8.06 -9.06 -5.09
C ALA A 9 7.68 -9.87 -3.84
N ILE A 10 7.99 -9.33 -2.66
CA ILE A 10 7.81 -10.03 -1.38
C ILE A 10 7.37 -9.06 -0.28
N ARG A 11 6.88 -9.62 0.82
CA ARG A 11 6.49 -8.89 2.03
C ARG A 11 6.68 -9.68 3.31
N SER A 12 6.72 -9.01 4.43
CA SER A 12 6.51 -9.66 5.72
C SER A 12 5.06 -10.13 5.87
N PRO A 13 4.74 -11.04 6.79
CA PRO A 13 3.40 -11.11 7.33
C PRO A 13 3.04 -9.75 7.94
N LEU A 14 1.75 -9.44 8.03
CA LEU A 14 1.23 -8.19 8.59
C LEU A 14 0.81 -8.42 10.04
N GLY A 15 1.43 -7.66 10.97
CA GLY A 15 1.11 -7.69 12.39
C GLY A 15 0.01 -6.70 12.74
N ARG A 16 -0.97 -7.12 13.53
CA ARG A 16 -1.97 -6.18 14.08
C ARG A 16 -1.31 -5.22 15.08
N ARG A 17 -1.96 -4.10 15.34
CA ARG A 17 -1.51 -3.13 16.35
C ARG A 17 -1.20 -3.81 17.68
N ASN A 18 0.01 -3.58 18.21
CA ASN A 18 0.52 -4.19 19.45
C ASN A 18 0.54 -5.73 19.42
N GLY A 19 0.54 -6.33 18.24
CA GLY A 19 0.57 -7.77 18.01
C GLY A 19 1.96 -8.36 17.91
N LYS A 20 2.10 -9.37 17.08
CA LYS A 20 3.31 -10.19 16.96
C LYS A 20 4.53 -9.47 16.43
N LEU A 21 4.36 -8.42 15.65
CA LEU A 21 5.47 -7.63 15.08
C LEU A 21 5.82 -6.36 15.88
N LYS A 22 5.13 -6.06 16.98
CA LYS A 22 5.29 -4.81 17.76
C LYS A 22 6.72 -4.55 18.27
N ASN A 23 7.56 -5.56 18.39
CA ASN A 23 8.93 -5.43 18.88
C ASN A 23 9.96 -5.22 17.76
N TRP A 24 9.57 -5.40 16.50
CA TRP A 24 10.47 -5.14 15.38
C TRP A 24 10.81 -3.65 15.29
N HIS A 25 12.11 -3.36 15.27
CA HIS A 25 12.56 -2.04 14.85
C HIS A 25 12.25 -1.85 13.36
N PRO A 26 11.66 -0.72 12.92
CA PRO A 26 11.25 -0.53 11.51
C PRO A 26 12.41 -0.75 10.52
N VAL A 27 13.60 -0.27 10.85
CA VAL A 27 14.82 -0.45 10.03
C VAL A 27 15.15 -1.93 9.86
N ASP A 28 15.07 -2.71 10.95
CA ASP A 28 15.45 -4.13 10.93
C ASP A 28 14.41 -4.95 10.15
N LEU A 29 13.12 -4.65 10.30
CA LEU A 29 12.06 -5.30 9.53
C LEU A 29 12.19 -5.01 8.02
N ALA A 30 12.52 -3.75 7.66
CA ALA A 30 12.78 -3.39 6.28
C ALA A 30 14.03 -4.10 5.73
N SER A 31 15.11 -4.17 6.53
CA SER A 31 16.36 -4.83 6.12
C SER A 31 16.17 -6.32 5.87
N GLU A 32 15.33 -7.00 6.66
CA GLU A 32 15.00 -8.42 6.47
C GLU A 32 14.38 -8.66 5.07
N ILE A 33 13.42 -7.83 4.66
CA ILE A 33 12.82 -7.92 3.33
C ILE A 33 13.85 -7.66 2.23
N MET A 34 14.74 -6.70 2.42
CA MET A 34 15.79 -6.38 1.46
C MET A 34 16.79 -7.54 1.32
N GLN A 35 17.22 -8.14 2.44
CA GLN A 35 18.09 -9.31 2.43
C GLN A 35 17.45 -10.49 1.70
N GLN A 36 16.17 -10.75 1.95
CA GLN A 36 15.44 -11.83 1.28
C GLN A 36 15.31 -11.61 -0.23
N LEU A 37 15.11 -10.36 -0.68
CA LEU A 37 15.09 -10.04 -2.12
C LEU A 37 16.41 -10.44 -2.82
N VAL A 38 17.55 -10.10 -2.23
CA VAL A 38 18.84 -10.43 -2.86
C VAL A 38 19.19 -11.91 -2.72
N GLN A 39 18.89 -12.54 -1.58
CA GLN A 39 19.18 -13.96 -1.34
C GLN A 39 18.36 -14.86 -2.27
N ARG A 40 17.06 -14.59 -2.45
CA ARG A 40 16.17 -15.38 -3.32
C ARG A 40 16.58 -15.31 -4.79
N ASN A 41 17.26 -14.23 -5.18
CA ASN A 41 17.65 -13.98 -6.56
C ASN A 41 19.15 -14.19 -6.80
N ASP A 42 19.90 -14.71 -5.82
CA ASP A 42 21.35 -14.87 -5.87
C ASP A 42 22.06 -13.61 -6.42
N LEU A 43 21.59 -12.44 -5.94
CA LEU A 43 22.02 -11.12 -6.41
C LEU A 43 23.06 -10.53 -5.44
N ASP A 44 24.20 -10.11 -5.98
CA ASP A 44 25.17 -9.31 -5.23
C ASP A 44 24.58 -7.92 -4.93
N PRO A 45 24.37 -7.55 -3.65
CA PRO A 45 23.82 -6.25 -3.29
C PRO A 45 24.69 -5.06 -3.74
N ALA A 46 25.97 -5.27 -4.02
CA ALA A 46 26.84 -4.25 -4.58
C ALA A 46 26.43 -3.78 -5.99
N LEU A 47 25.58 -4.52 -6.67
CA LEU A 47 25.02 -4.17 -7.98
C LEU A 47 23.80 -3.26 -7.91
N ILE A 48 23.27 -2.99 -6.71
CA ILE A 48 22.07 -2.17 -6.52
C ILE A 48 22.47 -0.69 -6.56
N ASP A 49 21.87 0.05 -7.49
CA ASP A 49 22.15 1.47 -7.70
C ASP A 49 21.52 2.36 -6.62
N ASP A 50 20.32 2.00 -6.14
CA ASP A 50 19.60 2.76 -5.10
C ASP A 50 18.55 1.91 -4.39
N VAL A 51 18.17 2.34 -3.19
CA VAL A 51 17.01 1.85 -2.44
C VAL A 51 16.04 2.99 -2.24
N VAL A 52 14.87 2.92 -2.88
CA VAL A 52 13.79 3.90 -2.68
C VAL A 52 12.74 3.29 -1.75
N MET A 53 12.55 3.89 -0.58
CA MET A 53 11.69 3.31 0.46
C MET A 53 10.55 4.25 0.86
N GLY A 54 9.32 3.73 0.85
CA GLY A 54 8.15 4.41 1.40
C GLY A 54 8.09 4.28 2.92
N CYS A 55 7.95 5.42 3.60
CA CYS A 55 7.67 5.50 5.04
C CYS A 55 6.94 6.81 5.34
N VAL A 56 5.83 6.75 6.09
CA VAL A 56 4.98 7.93 6.31
C VAL A 56 5.33 8.67 7.60
N MET A 57 5.39 7.96 8.72
CA MET A 57 5.68 8.56 10.01
C MET A 57 7.20 8.65 10.23
N GLN A 58 7.86 9.56 9.50
CA GLN A 58 9.32 9.72 9.54
C GLN A 58 9.78 10.49 10.79
N VAL A 59 9.48 9.93 11.97
CA VAL A 59 9.91 10.43 13.27
C VAL A 59 10.44 9.28 14.14
N GLY A 60 11.25 9.59 15.15
CA GLY A 60 11.81 8.59 16.07
C GLY A 60 12.54 7.49 15.32
N GLU A 61 12.14 6.24 15.50
CA GLU A 61 12.76 5.06 14.88
C GLU A 61 12.60 4.99 13.36
N GLN A 62 11.69 5.79 12.78
CA GLN A 62 11.46 5.90 11.34
C GLN A 62 12.02 7.21 10.76
N SER A 63 12.95 7.87 11.46
CA SER A 63 13.60 9.10 10.99
C SER A 63 14.98 8.88 10.38
N LEU A 64 15.65 9.96 9.96
CA LEU A 64 17.01 9.96 9.43
C LEU A 64 17.24 9.01 8.26
N ASN A 65 16.33 9.04 7.27
CA ASN A 65 16.44 8.23 6.05
C ASN A 65 16.43 6.72 6.32
N VAL A 66 15.25 6.19 6.63
CA VAL A 66 15.02 4.76 6.94
C VAL A 66 15.61 3.83 5.88
N ALA A 67 15.51 4.20 4.59
CA ALA A 67 16.09 3.41 3.49
C ALA A 67 17.58 3.20 3.66
N ARG A 68 18.34 4.28 3.90
CA ARG A 68 19.79 4.17 4.11
C ARG A 68 20.12 3.38 5.37
N ASN A 69 19.38 3.60 6.45
CA ASN A 69 19.58 2.83 7.68
C ASN A 69 19.30 1.34 7.47
N ALA A 70 18.29 0.99 6.66
CA ALA A 70 17.97 -0.40 6.32
C ALA A 70 19.07 -1.05 5.45
N VAL A 71 19.69 -0.32 4.52
CA VAL A 71 20.87 -0.79 3.76
C VAL A 71 22.00 -1.17 4.71
N LEU A 72 22.29 -0.32 5.69
CA LEU A 72 23.35 -0.57 6.68
C LEU A 72 23.00 -1.75 7.60
N ALA A 73 21.73 -1.82 8.05
CA ALA A 73 21.25 -2.92 8.87
C ALA A 73 21.24 -4.27 8.13
N ALA A 74 20.99 -4.26 6.81
CA ALA A 74 21.11 -5.44 5.94
C ALA A 74 22.54 -5.90 5.75
N GLY A 75 23.55 -5.17 6.23
CA GLY A 75 24.95 -5.48 6.02
C GLY A 75 25.41 -5.35 4.56
N TRP A 76 24.66 -4.60 3.75
CA TRP A 76 25.05 -4.35 2.36
C TRP A 76 26.23 -3.37 2.28
N PRO A 77 26.97 -3.34 1.15
CA PRO A 77 28.09 -2.42 0.99
C PRO A 77 27.71 -0.95 1.26
N ASP A 78 28.62 -0.23 1.90
CA ASP A 78 28.44 1.20 2.20
C ASP A 78 28.26 2.08 0.96
N THR A 79 28.58 1.55 -0.20
CA THR A 79 28.42 2.19 -1.52
C THR A 79 26.97 2.22 -2.02
N VAL A 80 26.06 1.40 -1.44
CA VAL A 80 24.66 1.36 -1.85
C VAL A 80 23.90 2.50 -1.16
N PRO A 81 23.41 3.50 -1.90
CA PRO A 81 22.65 4.61 -1.33
C PRO A 81 21.22 4.20 -1.00
N GLY A 82 20.46 5.13 -0.40
CA GLY A 82 19.04 4.94 -0.15
C GLY A 82 18.35 6.27 0.07
N THR A 83 17.07 6.34 -0.26
CA THR A 83 16.22 7.50 0.00
C THR A 83 14.86 7.08 0.52
N THR A 84 14.34 7.84 1.48
CA THR A 84 13.01 7.62 2.05
C THR A 84 12.05 8.66 1.52
N ILE A 85 10.88 8.21 1.06
CA ILE A 85 9.86 9.09 0.50
C ILE A 85 8.54 8.98 1.28
N ASP A 86 7.80 10.07 1.32
CA ASP A 86 6.44 10.17 1.82
C ASP A 86 5.50 10.59 0.67
N ARG A 87 4.61 9.69 0.28
CA ARG A 87 3.42 9.92 -0.53
C ARG A 87 2.21 9.40 0.23
N GLN A 88 2.17 9.63 1.55
CA GLN A 88 1.15 9.10 2.44
C GLN A 88 0.93 7.59 2.22
N CYS A 89 -0.29 7.09 2.20
CA CYS A 89 -0.60 5.67 2.02
C CYS A 89 0.02 5.03 0.76
N GLY A 90 0.28 5.82 -0.29
CA GLY A 90 0.87 5.38 -1.56
C GLY A 90 2.41 5.40 -1.61
N SER A 91 3.10 5.56 -0.47
CA SER A 91 4.56 5.80 -0.45
C SER A 91 5.38 4.71 -1.14
N SER A 92 5.18 3.44 -0.86
CA SER A 92 5.95 2.38 -1.55
C SER A 92 5.48 2.11 -2.98
N GLN A 93 4.24 2.42 -3.35
CA GLN A 93 3.86 2.46 -4.77
C GLN A 93 4.59 3.59 -5.50
N GLN A 94 4.75 4.76 -4.86
CA GLN A 94 5.55 5.85 -5.41
C GLN A 94 7.05 5.49 -5.47
N ALA A 95 7.55 4.73 -4.50
CA ALA A 95 8.90 4.17 -4.56
C ALA A 95 9.09 3.30 -5.80
N ALA A 96 8.13 2.41 -6.09
CA ALA A 96 8.13 1.60 -7.31
C ALA A 96 8.07 2.46 -8.59
N HIS A 97 7.27 3.55 -8.59
CA HIS A 97 7.23 4.50 -9.70
C HIS A 97 8.60 5.15 -9.93
N PHE A 98 9.24 5.67 -8.88
CA PHE A 98 10.53 6.34 -9.01
C PHE A 98 11.63 5.37 -9.44
N ALA A 99 11.65 4.16 -8.88
CA ALA A 99 12.57 3.11 -9.28
C ALA A 99 12.41 2.76 -10.78
N ALA A 100 11.19 2.45 -11.22
CA ALA A 100 10.92 2.11 -12.62
C ALA A 100 11.19 3.29 -13.57
N GLN A 101 10.83 4.51 -13.20
CA GLN A 101 11.12 5.74 -13.97
C GLN A 101 12.64 5.98 -14.07
N GLY A 102 13.38 5.76 -13.00
CA GLY A 102 14.84 5.86 -12.99
C GLY A 102 15.49 4.84 -13.94
N VAL A 103 15.00 3.59 -13.96
CA VAL A 103 15.42 2.55 -14.90
C VAL A 103 15.08 2.95 -16.34
N ILE A 104 13.86 3.41 -16.62
CA ILE A 104 13.45 3.84 -17.95
C ILE A 104 14.28 5.04 -18.44
N ALA A 105 14.62 5.96 -17.54
CA ALA A 105 15.44 7.13 -17.85
C ALA A 105 16.95 6.80 -18.00
N GLY A 106 17.37 5.59 -17.64
CA GLY A 106 18.77 5.17 -17.67
C GLY A 106 19.62 5.71 -16.51
N ALA A 107 18.97 6.17 -15.42
CA ALA A 107 19.64 6.59 -14.19
C ALA A 107 20.04 5.39 -13.31
N TYR A 108 19.30 4.29 -13.41
CA TYR A 108 19.50 3.06 -12.67
C TYR A 108 19.44 1.84 -13.59
N ASP A 109 20.20 0.81 -13.24
CA ASP A 109 20.06 -0.54 -13.79
C ASP A 109 19.27 -1.46 -12.86
N ILE A 110 19.56 -1.40 -11.54
CA ILE A 110 18.93 -2.24 -10.51
C ILE A 110 18.54 -1.37 -9.30
N VAL A 111 17.30 -1.42 -8.92
CA VAL A 111 16.75 -0.63 -7.78
C VAL A 111 15.85 -1.51 -6.90
N VAL A 112 15.97 -1.35 -5.60
CA VAL A 112 15.00 -1.91 -4.65
C VAL A 112 13.98 -0.84 -4.30
N ALA A 113 12.69 -1.10 -4.61
CA ALA A 113 11.58 -0.29 -4.14
C ALA A 113 10.96 -0.99 -2.92
N ASN A 114 11.14 -0.42 -1.75
CA ASN A 114 10.72 -1.01 -0.49
C ASN A 114 9.70 -0.09 0.23
N GLY A 115 9.07 -0.60 1.27
CA GLY A 115 8.25 0.18 2.18
C GLY A 115 8.17 -0.45 3.55
N VAL A 116 8.07 0.38 4.58
CA VAL A 116 7.93 -0.06 5.96
C VAL A 116 7.05 0.89 6.75
N GLU A 117 6.29 0.33 7.66
CA GLU A 117 5.62 1.06 8.74
C GLU A 117 5.43 0.12 9.92
N VAL A 118 5.92 0.48 11.10
CA VAL A 118 5.65 -0.25 12.35
C VAL A 118 4.83 0.67 13.25
N MET A 119 3.50 0.64 13.01
CA MET A 119 2.55 1.59 13.63
C MET A 119 2.33 1.31 15.12
N SER A 120 2.77 0.15 15.61
CA SER A 120 2.82 -0.16 17.05
C SER A 120 3.91 0.62 17.77
N ARG A 121 5.01 0.99 17.10
CA ARG A 121 6.16 1.72 17.66
C ARG A 121 6.10 3.21 17.31
N VAL A 122 5.78 3.53 16.08
CA VAL A 122 5.63 4.91 15.59
C VAL A 122 4.19 5.11 15.14
N PRO A 123 3.28 5.53 16.05
CA PRO A 123 1.86 5.63 15.76
C PRO A 123 1.54 6.65 14.66
N MET A 124 0.48 6.41 13.92
CA MET A 124 -0.07 7.37 12.96
C MET A 124 -0.34 8.72 13.65
N GLY A 125 0.15 9.81 13.06
CA GLY A 125 0.08 11.16 13.63
C GLY A 125 1.22 11.51 14.57
N ALA A 126 2.19 10.62 14.84
CA ALA A 126 3.33 10.89 15.71
C ALA A 126 4.12 12.14 15.30
N SER A 127 4.20 12.44 14.00
CA SER A 127 4.89 13.63 13.47
C SER A 127 4.27 14.97 13.89
N VAL A 128 3.04 14.97 14.40
CA VAL A 128 2.31 16.18 14.81
C VAL A 128 1.70 16.08 16.22
N ALA A 129 2.04 15.02 16.95
CA ALA A 129 1.36 14.68 18.21
C ALA A 129 1.52 15.75 19.31
N ASP A 130 2.73 16.25 19.51
CA ASP A 130 3.04 17.21 20.58
C ASP A 130 2.99 18.68 20.15
N ARG A 131 2.95 18.96 18.86
CA ARG A 131 2.94 20.30 18.26
C ARG A 131 4.12 21.21 18.69
N ASN A 132 5.16 20.67 19.29
CA ASN A 132 6.31 21.48 19.75
C ASN A 132 7.01 22.23 18.61
N PHE A 133 6.92 21.69 17.39
CA PHE A 133 7.48 22.30 16.19
C PHE A 133 6.41 22.91 15.27
N GLY A 134 5.21 23.17 15.80
CA GLY A 134 4.09 23.72 15.06
C GLY A 134 3.18 22.67 14.42
N PHE A 135 2.39 23.13 13.45
CA PHE A 135 1.42 22.29 12.73
C PHE A 135 1.57 22.48 11.22
N PRO A 136 1.46 21.43 10.38
CA PRO A 136 1.82 21.51 8.96
C PRO A 136 0.88 22.41 8.14
N PHE A 137 -0.33 22.70 8.61
CA PHE A 137 -1.24 23.61 7.92
C PHE A 137 -0.99 25.05 8.36
N GLY A 138 -0.16 25.75 7.58
CA GLY A 138 0.12 27.16 7.79
C GLY A 138 -1.07 28.07 7.46
N PRO A 139 -0.99 29.39 7.78
CA PRO A 139 -2.11 30.32 7.64
C PRO A 139 -2.75 30.35 6.24
N ARG A 140 -1.96 30.17 5.18
CA ARG A 140 -2.47 30.19 3.80
C ARG A 140 -3.36 28.97 3.50
N VAL A 141 -3.01 27.79 4.01
CA VAL A 141 -3.84 26.58 3.86
C VAL A 141 -5.11 26.74 4.68
N GLN A 142 -5.02 27.24 5.93
CA GLN A 142 -6.16 27.49 6.78
C GLN A 142 -7.15 28.46 6.13
N ALA A 143 -6.68 29.63 5.68
CA ALA A 143 -7.52 30.64 5.03
C ALA A 143 -8.19 30.13 3.74
N ARG A 144 -7.50 29.29 2.97
CA ARG A 144 -8.06 28.71 1.73
C ARG A 144 -9.29 27.84 1.98
N TYR A 145 -9.35 27.13 3.08
CA TYR A 145 -10.43 26.18 3.37
C TYR A 145 -11.38 26.66 4.48
N GLU A 146 -11.18 27.87 5.04
CA GLU A 146 -11.99 28.42 6.11
C GLU A 146 -13.48 28.49 5.76
N SER A 147 -13.83 28.96 4.55
CA SER A 147 -15.20 29.11 4.08
C SER A 147 -16.00 27.80 3.97
N VAL A 148 -15.29 26.66 3.96
CA VAL A 148 -15.86 25.31 3.83
C VAL A 148 -15.68 24.48 5.11
N GLY A 149 -15.32 25.11 6.23
CA GLY A 149 -15.15 24.46 7.53
C GLY A 149 -13.79 23.81 7.75
N GLY A 150 -12.79 24.14 6.92
CA GLY A 150 -11.43 23.62 7.03
C GLY A 150 -11.22 22.25 6.38
N LEU A 151 -9.98 21.75 6.50
CA LEU A 151 -9.64 20.36 6.17
C LEU A 151 -10.02 19.44 7.32
N VAL A 152 -10.47 18.24 7.00
CA VAL A 152 -10.96 17.26 7.98
C VAL A 152 -10.04 16.05 8.07
N GLY A 153 -10.17 15.25 9.13
CA GLY A 153 -9.47 13.97 9.24
C GLY A 153 -10.06 12.92 8.31
N GLN A 154 -9.25 11.92 7.94
CA GLN A 154 -9.64 10.90 6.95
C GLN A 154 -10.92 10.11 7.30
N GLY A 155 -11.21 9.89 8.58
CA GLY A 155 -12.45 9.22 8.99
C GLY A 155 -13.69 10.07 8.69
N ILE A 156 -13.61 11.39 8.88
CA ILE A 156 -14.69 12.32 8.48
C ILE A 156 -14.79 12.39 6.95
N SER A 157 -13.67 12.39 6.23
CA SER A 157 -13.68 12.27 4.77
C SER A 157 -14.39 11.00 4.30
N ALA A 158 -14.15 9.86 4.95
CA ALA A 158 -14.80 8.59 4.63
C ALA A 158 -16.32 8.64 4.84
N GLU A 159 -16.80 9.33 5.91
CA GLU A 159 -18.22 9.61 6.14
C GLU A 159 -18.80 10.51 5.04
N MET A 160 -18.09 11.59 4.66
CA MET A 160 -18.50 12.49 3.59
C MET A 160 -18.59 11.79 2.23
N ILE A 161 -17.66 10.86 1.94
CA ILE A 161 -17.71 10.03 0.74
C ILE A 161 -18.95 9.14 0.76
N ALA A 162 -19.20 8.44 1.85
CA ALA A 162 -20.38 7.59 1.98
C ALA A 162 -21.69 8.39 1.81
N GLU A 163 -21.73 9.62 2.31
CA GLU A 163 -22.87 10.53 2.12
C GLU A 163 -23.02 10.97 0.65
N LYS A 164 -21.94 11.44 0.02
CA LYS A 164 -21.94 11.95 -1.36
C LYS A 164 -22.39 10.90 -2.39
N TRP A 165 -21.95 9.65 -2.22
CA TRP A 165 -22.30 8.53 -3.12
C TRP A 165 -23.50 7.72 -2.62
N ASN A 166 -24.20 8.20 -1.58
CA ASN A 166 -25.35 7.51 -0.98
C ASN A 166 -25.08 6.04 -0.65
N ILE A 167 -23.95 5.81 0.05
CA ILE A 167 -23.53 4.48 0.49
C ILE A 167 -24.01 4.27 1.92
N GLY A 168 -24.87 3.28 2.11
CA GLY A 168 -25.45 2.95 3.41
C GLY A 168 -24.48 2.18 4.32
N ARG A 169 -24.84 2.13 5.63
CA ARG A 169 -24.08 1.34 6.61
C ARG A 169 -23.99 -0.12 6.21
N ASP A 170 -25.07 -0.71 5.72
CA ASP A 170 -25.13 -2.12 5.33
C ASP A 170 -24.22 -2.41 4.15
N GLU A 171 -24.10 -1.50 3.17
CA GLU A 171 -23.18 -1.63 2.04
C GLU A 171 -21.71 -1.60 2.51
N LEU A 172 -21.38 -0.69 3.45
CA LEU A 172 -20.05 -0.59 4.05
C LEU A 172 -19.69 -1.87 4.82
N ASP A 173 -20.60 -2.36 5.63
CA ASP A 173 -20.38 -3.57 6.43
C ASP A 173 -20.32 -4.83 5.54
N ALA A 174 -21.15 -4.94 4.50
CA ALA A 174 -21.08 -6.03 3.53
C ALA A 174 -19.72 -6.07 2.81
N PHE A 175 -19.18 -4.91 2.47
CA PHE A 175 -17.82 -4.83 1.91
C PHE A 175 -16.75 -5.27 2.92
N GLY A 176 -16.92 -4.90 4.19
CA GLY A 176 -16.03 -5.36 5.28
C GLY A 176 -16.05 -6.89 5.46
N VAL A 177 -17.23 -7.50 5.44
CA VAL A 177 -17.40 -8.97 5.47
C VAL A 177 -16.72 -9.60 4.26
N ARG A 178 -16.98 -9.09 3.05
CA ARG A 178 -16.36 -9.58 1.80
C ARG A 178 -14.83 -9.57 1.88
N SER A 179 -14.23 -8.49 2.37
CA SER A 179 -12.77 -8.37 2.52
C SER A 179 -12.21 -9.48 3.43
N GLN A 180 -12.85 -9.73 4.58
CA GLN A 180 -12.46 -10.79 5.51
C GLN A 180 -12.64 -12.20 4.92
N GLU A 181 -13.74 -12.46 4.25
CA GLU A 181 -14.01 -13.75 3.61
C GLU A 181 -12.99 -14.07 2.50
N TYR A 182 -12.66 -13.06 1.67
CA TYR A 182 -11.69 -13.21 0.59
C TYR A 182 -10.29 -13.44 1.12
N ALA A 183 -9.87 -12.70 2.13
CA ALA A 183 -8.57 -12.89 2.78
C ALA A 183 -8.47 -14.25 3.50
N ALA A 184 -9.53 -14.68 4.19
CA ALA A 184 -9.58 -15.99 4.83
C ALA A 184 -9.52 -17.13 3.81
N ARG A 185 -10.22 -16.99 2.66
CA ARG A 185 -10.14 -17.94 1.56
C ARG A 185 -8.72 -17.99 0.98
N ALA A 186 -8.14 -16.84 0.65
CA ALA A 186 -6.80 -16.76 0.10
C ALA A 186 -5.75 -17.39 1.02
N THR A 187 -5.87 -17.17 2.34
CA THR A 187 -4.99 -17.79 3.35
C THR A 187 -5.13 -19.31 3.39
N ARG A 188 -6.38 -19.84 3.40
CA ARG A 188 -6.62 -21.29 3.40
C ARG A 188 -6.12 -21.98 2.12
N GLU A 189 -6.23 -21.29 0.98
CA GLU A 189 -5.78 -21.80 -0.33
C GLU A 189 -4.28 -21.60 -0.56
N GLY A 190 -3.55 -20.98 0.39
CA GLY A 190 -2.11 -20.77 0.30
C GLY A 190 -1.68 -19.73 -0.74
N ARG A 191 -2.57 -18.82 -1.14
CA ARG A 191 -2.27 -17.83 -2.20
C ARG A 191 -1.17 -16.86 -1.84
N PHE A 192 -0.88 -16.65 -0.55
CA PHE A 192 0.16 -15.76 -0.06
C PHE A 192 1.53 -16.44 0.16
N GLN A 193 1.66 -17.75 -0.11
CA GLN A 193 2.88 -18.50 0.23
C GLN A 193 4.12 -18.03 -0.54
N ASN A 194 3.95 -17.53 -1.77
CA ASN A 194 5.07 -17.07 -2.60
C ASN A 194 5.48 -15.62 -2.30
N GLU A 195 4.65 -14.88 -1.57
CA GLU A 195 4.89 -13.47 -1.28
C GLU A 195 5.30 -13.20 0.18
N ILE A 196 4.83 -14.00 1.14
CA ILE A 196 5.16 -13.81 2.56
C ILE A 196 6.50 -14.44 2.88
N ILE A 197 7.42 -13.62 3.38
CA ILE A 197 8.67 -14.06 3.99
C ILE A 197 8.43 -14.19 5.50
N PRO A 198 8.56 -15.40 6.06
CA PRO A 198 8.38 -15.59 7.50
C PRO A 198 9.42 -14.79 8.30
N VAL A 199 8.96 -14.14 9.37
CA VAL A 199 9.81 -13.38 10.31
C VAL A 199 9.55 -13.82 11.74
N LEU A 200 10.49 -13.58 12.66
CA LEU A 200 10.29 -13.91 14.06
C LEU A 200 9.22 -13.00 14.69
N ASP A 201 8.34 -13.60 15.47
CA ASP A 201 7.39 -12.84 16.29
C ASP A 201 8.01 -12.41 17.64
N THR A 202 7.23 -11.75 18.49
CA THR A 202 7.67 -11.28 19.81
C THR A 202 8.06 -12.40 20.79
N GLU A 203 7.70 -13.65 20.49
CA GLU A 203 7.98 -14.84 21.29
C GLU A 203 9.13 -15.68 20.71
N GLY A 204 9.67 -15.25 19.56
CA GLY A 204 10.72 -15.97 18.85
C GLY A 204 10.21 -17.10 17.96
N ASN A 205 8.92 -17.18 17.68
CA ASN A 205 8.35 -18.13 16.73
C ASN A 205 8.32 -17.54 15.31
N MET A 206 8.41 -18.40 14.30
CA MET A 206 8.27 -17.96 12.92
C MET A 206 6.81 -17.62 12.60
N MET A 207 6.56 -16.34 12.32
CA MET A 207 5.27 -15.83 11.84
C MET A 207 5.26 -15.87 10.32
N SER A 208 4.33 -16.61 9.73
CA SER A 208 4.18 -16.80 8.26
C SER A 208 2.78 -16.49 7.74
N GLN A 209 1.94 -15.91 8.59
CA GLN A 209 0.55 -15.55 8.24
C GLN A 209 0.20 -14.18 8.79
N ASP A 210 -0.66 -13.46 8.06
CA ASP A 210 -1.20 -12.17 8.48
C ASP A 210 -2.04 -12.31 9.75
N GLU A 211 -1.87 -11.39 10.70
CA GLU A 211 -2.52 -11.44 12.03
C GLU A 211 -3.88 -10.72 12.04
N GLY A 212 -4.22 -9.99 10.97
CA GLY A 212 -5.40 -9.15 10.91
C GLY A 212 -6.73 -9.89 10.72
N LEU A 213 -6.68 -11.16 10.30
CA LEU A 213 -7.87 -11.96 10.00
C LEU A 213 -8.72 -12.23 11.23
N ARG A 214 -10.05 -12.13 11.08
CA ARG A 214 -11.03 -12.42 12.14
C ARG A 214 -12.34 -12.88 11.53
N GLU A 215 -13.04 -13.76 12.25
CA GLU A 215 -14.43 -14.08 11.90
C GLU A 215 -15.29 -12.82 11.92
N THR A 216 -15.96 -12.56 10.83
CA THR A 216 -16.74 -11.33 10.65
C THR A 216 -18.06 -11.65 9.96
N THR A 217 -19.15 -11.19 10.54
CA THR A 217 -20.51 -11.35 9.99
C THR A 217 -21.22 -9.99 9.97
N MET A 218 -22.25 -9.86 9.15
CA MET A 218 -23.12 -8.66 9.14
C MET A 218 -23.68 -8.38 10.53
N GLU A 219 -24.08 -9.41 11.28
CA GLU A 219 -24.57 -9.26 12.64
C GLU A 219 -23.51 -8.68 13.60
N SER A 220 -22.27 -9.19 13.50
CA SER A 220 -21.16 -8.71 14.36
C SER A 220 -20.79 -7.27 14.04
N LEU A 221 -20.75 -6.89 12.76
CA LEU A 221 -20.44 -5.53 12.33
C LEU A 221 -21.58 -4.56 12.66
N GLY A 222 -22.83 -4.97 12.53
CA GLY A 222 -24.00 -4.14 12.87
C GLY A 222 -24.03 -3.68 14.32
N LYS A 223 -23.36 -4.38 15.24
CA LYS A 223 -23.22 -4.00 16.65
C LYS A 223 -22.15 -2.94 16.91
N LEU A 224 -21.28 -2.66 15.92
CA LEU A 224 -20.22 -1.67 16.08
C LEU A 224 -20.76 -0.24 15.99
N LYS A 225 -20.29 0.61 16.90
CA LYS A 225 -20.61 2.05 16.85
C LYS A 225 -19.75 2.74 15.78
N PRO A 226 -20.29 3.76 15.10
CA PRO A 226 -19.49 4.62 14.23
C PRO A 226 -18.31 5.24 14.99
N SER A 227 -17.17 5.35 14.30
CA SER A 227 -15.90 5.75 14.93
C SER A 227 -15.60 7.24 14.80
N PHE A 228 -16.20 7.94 13.85
CA PHE A 228 -15.80 9.30 13.47
C PHE A 228 -16.93 10.32 13.56
N ARG A 229 -18.18 9.90 13.40
CA ARG A 229 -19.38 10.73 13.49
C ARG A 229 -20.43 10.00 14.32
N PRO A 230 -21.15 10.66 15.22
CA PRO A 230 -22.24 10.02 15.95
C PRO A 230 -23.34 9.48 15.03
N VAL A 231 -24.07 8.47 15.50
CA VAL A 231 -25.22 7.90 14.74
C VAL A 231 -26.27 8.95 14.43
N GLU A 232 -26.53 9.83 15.39
CA GLU A 232 -27.51 10.92 15.31
C GLU A 232 -27.16 11.95 14.23
N GLU A 233 -25.87 12.01 13.85
CA GLU A 233 -25.35 12.85 12.77
C GLU A 233 -25.14 12.06 11.47
N GLY A 234 -25.67 10.84 11.38
CA GLY A 234 -25.57 9.97 10.20
C GLY A 234 -24.25 9.21 10.08
N GLY A 235 -23.52 9.03 11.19
CA GLY A 235 -22.29 8.23 11.22
C GLY A 235 -22.53 6.78 10.84
N ARG A 236 -21.63 6.22 9.99
CA ARG A 236 -21.75 4.87 9.43
C ARG A 236 -20.41 4.15 9.26
N VAL A 237 -19.29 4.87 9.36
CA VAL A 237 -17.95 4.30 9.26
C VAL A 237 -17.52 3.76 10.62
N THR A 238 -17.15 2.47 10.65
CA THR A 238 -16.78 1.74 11.88
C THR A 238 -15.42 1.06 11.73
N ALA A 239 -14.89 0.52 12.82
CA ALA A 239 -13.71 -0.34 12.78
C ALA A 239 -13.88 -1.61 11.93
N GLY A 240 -15.12 -2.00 11.61
CA GLY A 240 -15.43 -3.17 10.79
C GLY A 240 -15.36 -2.93 9.28
N ASN A 241 -15.47 -1.66 8.87
CA ASN A 241 -15.43 -1.23 7.47
C ASN A 241 -14.32 -0.21 7.19
N SER A 242 -13.28 -0.22 8.04
CA SER A 242 -12.06 0.58 7.97
C SER A 242 -10.82 -0.30 8.01
N SER A 243 -9.71 0.15 7.40
CA SER A 243 -8.42 -0.55 7.47
C SER A 243 -7.89 -0.64 8.89
N GLN A 244 -7.09 -1.67 9.15
CA GLN A 244 -6.48 -1.90 10.46
C GLN A 244 -5.14 -1.14 10.57
N ILE A 245 -4.83 -0.66 11.78
CA ILE A 245 -3.50 -0.19 12.16
C ILE A 245 -2.58 -1.40 12.24
N THR A 246 -1.45 -1.36 11.55
CA THR A 246 -0.71 -2.57 11.20
C THR A 246 0.80 -2.31 11.16
N ASP A 247 1.56 -3.34 11.47
CA ASP A 247 3.02 -3.38 11.34
C ASP A 247 3.39 -4.23 10.13
N GLY A 248 4.35 -3.79 9.31
CA GLY A 248 4.77 -4.57 8.16
C GLY A 248 5.80 -3.88 7.26
N ALA A 249 6.43 -4.69 6.42
CA ALA A 249 7.35 -4.26 5.37
C ALA A 249 7.10 -5.03 4.07
N SER A 250 7.47 -4.46 2.94
CA SER A 250 7.32 -5.06 1.62
C SER A 250 8.38 -4.53 0.66
N GLY A 251 8.72 -5.29 -0.39
CA GLY A 251 9.76 -4.88 -1.31
C GLY A 251 9.63 -5.50 -2.69
N LEU A 252 10.12 -4.76 -3.68
CA LEU A 252 10.16 -5.12 -5.08
C LEU A 252 11.60 -4.99 -5.58
N LEU A 253 12.08 -5.99 -6.32
CA LEU A 253 13.32 -5.91 -7.06
C LEU A 253 12.99 -5.48 -8.50
N ILE A 254 13.43 -4.28 -8.87
CA ILE A 254 13.14 -3.64 -10.16
C ILE A 254 14.45 -3.42 -10.90
N MET A 255 14.47 -3.74 -12.17
CA MET A 255 15.66 -3.52 -13.02
C MET A 255 15.28 -3.32 -14.49
N SER A 256 16.28 -3.00 -15.32
CA SER A 256 16.09 -3.03 -16.76
C SER A 256 15.94 -4.49 -17.24
N GLU A 257 15.08 -4.71 -18.23
CA GLU A 257 14.90 -6.05 -18.82
C GLU A 257 16.23 -6.62 -19.37
N GLU A 258 17.08 -5.75 -19.92
CA GLU A 258 18.41 -6.12 -20.40
C GLU A 258 19.30 -6.61 -19.24
N ARG A 259 19.26 -5.90 -18.10
CA ARG A 259 20.04 -6.27 -16.92
C ARG A 259 19.56 -7.60 -16.34
N ALA A 260 18.25 -7.81 -16.25
CA ALA A 260 17.69 -9.08 -15.80
C ALA A 260 18.20 -10.25 -16.65
N LYS A 261 18.13 -10.11 -17.99
CA LYS A 261 18.64 -11.12 -18.92
C LYS A 261 20.14 -11.39 -18.76
N LYS A 262 20.97 -10.35 -18.58
CA LYS A 262 22.41 -10.50 -18.35
C LYS A 262 22.75 -11.24 -17.05
N LEU A 263 21.92 -11.10 -16.03
CA LEU A 263 22.07 -11.77 -14.75
C LEU A 263 21.40 -13.16 -14.70
N GLY A 264 20.72 -13.57 -15.78
CA GLY A 264 19.99 -14.84 -15.82
C GLY A 264 18.71 -14.83 -14.96
N LEU A 265 18.21 -13.63 -14.59
CA LEU A 265 17.01 -13.46 -13.83
C LEU A 265 15.78 -13.39 -14.75
N THR A 266 14.67 -13.94 -14.27
CA THR A 266 13.41 -13.96 -15.03
C THR A 266 12.54 -12.76 -14.68
N PRO A 267 12.25 -11.86 -15.64
CA PRO A 267 11.25 -10.82 -15.43
C PRO A 267 9.86 -11.44 -15.20
N ARG A 268 9.18 -11.04 -14.14
CA ARG A 268 7.83 -11.51 -13.80
C ARG A 268 6.74 -10.60 -14.35
N ALA A 269 6.98 -9.28 -14.32
CA ALA A 269 6.09 -8.28 -14.91
C ALA A 269 6.87 -7.08 -15.42
N ARG A 270 6.25 -6.32 -16.33
CA ARG A 270 6.73 -4.98 -16.71
C ARG A 270 5.75 -3.89 -16.31
N PHE A 271 6.28 -2.70 -16.06
CA PHE A 271 5.45 -1.52 -15.87
C PHE A 271 4.91 -1.04 -17.22
N VAL A 272 3.58 -0.94 -17.33
CA VAL A 272 2.92 -0.42 -18.55
C VAL A 272 2.79 1.09 -18.47
N ASN A 273 2.23 1.62 -17.37
CA ASN A 273 2.09 3.05 -17.17
C ASN A 273 1.90 3.43 -15.70
N PHE A 274 2.06 4.72 -15.42
CA PHE A 274 1.92 5.34 -14.11
C PHE A 274 1.05 6.60 -14.20
N ALA A 275 0.24 6.84 -13.17
CA ALA A 275 -0.47 8.10 -13.03
C ALA A 275 -0.50 8.56 -11.58
N MET A 276 -0.46 9.86 -11.39
CA MET A 276 -0.80 10.53 -10.15
C MET A 276 -1.96 11.49 -10.42
N ALA A 277 -2.85 11.61 -9.45
CA ALA A 277 -3.96 12.55 -9.48
C ALA A 277 -4.16 13.18 -8.10
N ALA A 278 -4.88 14.29 -8.09
CA ALA A 278 -5.35 14.94 -6.88
C ALA A 278 -6.75 15.48 -7.11
N GLU A 279 -7.54 15.53 -6.05
CA GLU A 279 -8.89 16.10 -6.03
C GLU A 279 -9.11 16.95 -4.78
N ASP A 280 -10.37 17.26 -4.47
CA ASP A 280 -10.74 18.05 -3.28
C ASP A 280 -10.19 17.39 -2.00
N PRO A 281 -9.25 18.04 -1.29
CA PRO A 281 -8.62 17.46 -0.11
C PRO A 281 -9.56 17.29 1.08
N ARG A 282 -10.77 17.81 1.03
CA ARG A 282 -11.81 17.58 2.05
C ARG A 282 -12.40 16.17 1.91
N TYR A 283 -12.65 15.72 0.67
CA TYR A 283 -13.00 14.32 0.41
C TYR A 283 -11.79 13.39 0.52
N MET A 284 -10.59 13.95 0.43
CA MET A 284 -9.27 13.34 0.67
C MET A 284 -9.01 12.02 -0.09
N LEU A 285 -9.97 11.10 -0.12
CA LEU A 285 -9.78 9.72 -0.51
C LEU A 285 -10.44 9.36 -1.86
N THR A 286 -10.88 10.35 -2.65
CA THR A 286 -11.57 10.15 -3.93
C THR A 286 -10.65 10.13 -5.14
N ALA A 287 -9.41 10.56 -5.00
CA ALA A 287 -8.44 10.68 -6.10
C ALA A 287 -8.09 9.35 -6.82
N PRO A 288 -8.31 8.12 -6.27
CA PRO A 288 -8.23 6.89 -7.05
C PRO A 288 -9.11 6.89 -8.31
N ILE A 289 -10.25 7.60 -8.29
CA ILE A 289 -11.14 7.72 -9.44
C ILE A 289 -10.44 8.38 -10.64
N PRO A 290 -9.96 9.65 -10.56
CA PRO A 290 -9.23 10.27 -11.65
C PRO A 290 -7.86 9.62 -11.92
N ALA A 291 -7.18 9.05 -10.92
CA ALA A 291 -5.92 8.36 -11.14
C ALA A 291 -6.09 7.13 -12.02
N THR A 292 -7.15 6.33 -11.78
CA THR A 292 -7.50 5.17 -12.60
C THR A 292 -7.86 5.57 -14.03
N LYS A 293 -8.72 6.57 -14.22
CA LYS A 293 -9.07 7.08 -15.55
C LYS A 293 -7.80 7.50 -16.33
N LYS A 294 -6.92 8.24 -15.66
CA LYS A 294 -5.69 8.77 -16.24
C LYS A 294 -4.68 7.68 -16.62
N VAL A 295 -4.51 6.64 -15.79
CA VAL A 295 -3.56 5.56 -16.10
C VAL A 295 -4.05 4.66 -17.22
N LEU A 296 -5.35 4.39 -17.29
CA LEU A 296 -5.98 3.66 -18.38
C LEU A 296 -5.85 4.41 -19.71
N GLU A 297 -6.19 5.71 -19.74
CA GLU A 297 -6.02 6.57 -20.91
C GLU A 297 -4.57 6.57 -21.43
N ARG A 298 -3.60 6.74 -20.53
CA ARG A 298 -2.17 6.75 -20.89
C ARG A 298 -1.68 5.40 -21.41
N ALA A 299 -2.25 4.30 -20.93
CA ALA A 299 -1.92 2.96 -21.37
C ALA A 299 -2.64 2.59 -22.69
N GLY A 300 -3.65 3.37 -23.11
CA GLY A 300 -4.52 3.00 -24.23
C GLY A 300 -5.39 1.78 -23.92
N LEU A 301 -5.73 1.57 -22.65
CA LEU A 301 -6.53 0.46 -22.14
C LEU A 301 -7.87 0.97 -21.57
N THR A 302 -8.82 0.06 -21.48
CA THR A 302 -10.10 0.25 -20.78
C THR A 302 -10.14 -0.58 -19.50
N MET A 303 -11.15 -0.41 -18.66
CA MET A 303 -11.33 -1.24 -17.47
C MET A 303 -11.57 -2.72 -17.82
N ASP A 304 -12.17 -3.00 -18.98
CA ASP A 304 -12.46 -4.36 -19.45
C ASP A 304 -11.17 -5.13 -19.80
N ASP A 305 -10.11 -4.42 -20.20
CA ASP A 305 -8.80 -5.00 -20.50
C ASP A 305 -8.03 -5.43 -19.23
N ILE A 306 -8.48 -4.98 -18.05
CA ILE A 306 -7.83 -5.29 -16.78
C ILE A 306 -8.35 -6.62 -16.23
N ASP A 307 -7.41 -7.53 -15.96
CA ASP A 307 -7.72 -8.86 -15.42
C ASP A 307 -7.92 -8.83 -13.91
N LEU A 308 -7.10 -8.05 -13.18
CA LEU A 308 -7.15 -7.91 -11.74
C LEU A 308 -6.90 -6.47 -11.29
N VAL A 309 -7.59 -6.07 -10.23
CA VAL A 309 -7.41 -4.76 -9.59
C VAL A 309 -7.09 -4.93 -8.11
N GLU A 310 -6.07 -4.23 -7.65
CA GLU A 310 -5.80 -3.97 -6.23
C GLU A 310 -6.04 -2.48 -5.94
N ILE A 311 -7.11 -2.17 -5.23
CA ILE A 311 -7.40 -0.84 -4.70
C ILE A 311 -7.29 -0.87 -3.18
N ASN A 312 -6.55 0.09 -2.59
CA ASN A 312 -6.38 0.11 -1.14
C ASN A 312 -7.71 0.35 -0.41
N GLU A 313 -8.04 -0.54 0.52
CA GLU A 313 -9.24 -0.47 1.36
C GLU A 313 -8.99 0.39 2.61
N ALA A 314 -8.60 1.65 2.45
CA ALA A 314 -8.47 2.53 3.61
C ALA A 314 -9.80 2.60 4.40
N PHE A 315 -10.90 2.69 3.66
CA PHE A 315 -12.29 2.55 4.14
C PHE A 315 -13.13 1.92 3.03
N ALA A 316 -14.17 1.19 3.38
CA ALA A 316 -15.09 0.60 2.41
C ALA A 316 -15.72 1.65 1.49
N SER A 317 -16.03 2.85 2.02
CA SER A 317 -16.61 3.96 1.24
C SER A 317 -15.74 4.42 0.08
N VAL A 318 -14.41 4.30 0.19
CA VAL A 318 -13.46 4.67 -0.88
C VAL A 318 -13.61 3.73 -2.07
N VAL A 319 -13.62 2.42 -1.82
CA VAL A 319 -13.75 1.41 -2.87
C VAL A 319 -15.13 1.44 -3.50
N LEU A 320 -16.17 1.56 -2.69
CA LEU A 320 -17.55 1.62 -3.18
C LEU A 320 -17.85 2.90 -3.98
N ALA A 321 -17.26 4.05 -3.62
CA ALA A 321 -17.35 5.26 -4.45
C ALA A 321 -16.61 5.10 -5.78
N TRP A 322 -15.42 4.49 -5.77
CA TRP A 322 -14.66 4.16 -6.96
C TRP A 322 -15.43 3.17 -7.87
N GLU A 323 -16.06 2.15 -7.30
CA GLU A 323 -16.95 1.22 -8.02
C GLU A 323 -18.11 1.95 -8.70
N LYS A 324 -18.82 2.83 -7.97
CA LYS A 324 -19.96 3.60 -8.51
C LYS A 324 -19.57 4.56 -9.64
N GLU A 325 -18.32 4.98 -9.74
CA GLU A 325 -17.83 5.90 -10.77
C GLU A 325 -17.21 5.21 -12.00
N LEU A 326 -16.69 4.01 -11.83
CA LEU A 326 -15.92 3.33 -12.89
C LEU A 326 -16.57 2.04 -13.36
N HIS A 327 -17.55 1.54 -12.62
CA HIS A 327 -18.33 0.32 -12.95
C HIS A 327 -17.45 -0.89 -13.30
N PRO A 328 -16.42 -1.23 -12.50
CA PRO A 328 -15.58 -2.39 -12.75
C PRO A 328 -16.34 -3.69 -12.51
N ASP A 329 -15.83 -4.79 -13.04
CA ASP A 329 -16.21 -6.12 -12.56
C ASP A 329 -15.62 -6.35 -11.16
N MET A 330 -16.46 -6.25 -10.13
CA MET A 330 -16.05 -6.42 -8.75
C MET A 330 -15.54 -7.81 -8.41
N SER A 331 -15.78 -8.81 -9.24
CA SER A 331 -15.19 -10.15 -9.07
C SER A 331 -13.68 -10.19 -9.33
N LYS A 332 -13.15 -9.16 -10.01
CA LYS A 332 -11.72 -8.96 -10.30
C LYS A 332 -11.02 -8.02 -9.29
N VAL A 333 -11.75 -7.43 -8.35
CA VAL A 333 -11.23 -6.39 -7.44
C VAL A 333 -10.94 -6.98 -6.07
N ASN A 334 -9.69 -6.79 -5.59
CA ASN A 334 -9.23 -7.24 -4.26
C ASN A 334 -9.60 -8.71 -3.98
N VAL A 335 -9.33 -9.58 -4.92
CA VAL A 335 -9.80 -10.99 -4.92
C VAL A 335 -9.22 -11.82 -3.77
N ASN A 336 -8.20 -11.32 -3.11
CA ASN A 336 -7.56 -11.92 -1.93
C ASN A 336 -7.83 -11.13 -0.63
N GLY A 337 -8.89 -10.31 -0.62
CA GLY A 337 -9.14 -9.35 0.45
C GLY A 337 -8.19 -8.15 0.38
N GLY A 338 -8.32 -7.23 1.31
CA GLY A 338 -7.52 -6.00 1.32
C GLY A 338 -7.25 -5.48 2.74
N ALA A 339 -7.03 -4.18 2.85
CA ALA A 339 -6.56 -3.56 4.09
C ALA A 339 -7.55 -3.67 5.28
N ILE A 340 -8.84 -3.85 5.02
CA ILE A 340 -9.85 -4.07 6.08
C ILE A 340 -9.59 -5.41 6.76
N ALA A 341 -9.19 -6.44 6.01
CA ALA A 341 -8.92 -7.77 6.54
C ALA A 341 -7.46 -7.98 6.92
N LEU A 342 -6.55 -7.64 6.02
CA LEU A 342 -5.12 -7.92 6.15
C LEU A 342 -4.38 -6.85 6.95
N GLY A 343 -4.82 -5.57 6.83
CA GLY A 343 -4.18 -4.45 7.47
C GLY A 343 -3.51 -3.47 6.50
N HIS A 344 -3.09 -2.31 7.05
CA HIS A 344 -2.58 -1.19 6.27
C HIS A 344 -1.37 -0.54 6.94
N PRO A 345 -0.18 -1.17 6.89
CA PRO A 345 1.07 -0.50 7.27
C PRO A 345 1.36 0.57 6.22
N LEU A 346 1.17 1.86 6.57
CA LEU A 346 1.05 2.96 5.61
C LEU A 346 2.13 2.94 4.52
N GLY A 347 3.39 3.09 4.92
CA GLY A 347 4.53 3.15 4.01
C GLY A 347 4.77 1.86 3.21
N ALA A 348 4.40 0.69 3.76
CA ALA A 348 4.61 -0.61 3.12
C ALA A 348 3.49 -1.00 2.15
N SER A 349 2.30 -0.44 2.30
CA SER A 349 1.10 -0.96 1.61
C SER A 349 1.19 -0.92 0.10
N GLY A 350 1.81 0.08 -0.51
CA GLY A 350 1.91 0.18 -1.97
C GLY A 350 2.66 -0.98 -2.60
N ALA A 351 3.83 -1.34 -2.09
CA ALA A 351 4.59 -2.51 -2.56
C ALA A 351 3.89 -3.83 -2.15
N ARG A 352 3.18 -3.87 -1.00
CA ARG A 352 2.38 -5.03 -0.60
C ARG A 352 1.25 -5.32 -1.60
N LEU A 353 0.48 -4.31 -2.02
CA LEU A 353 -0.57 -4.47 -3.00
C LEU A 353 0.01 -4.96 -4.34
N MET A 354 1.13 -4.38 -4.78
CA MET A 354 1.78 -4.79 -6.03
C MET A 354 2.30 -6.23 -5.97
N THR A 355 2.82 -6.64 -4.83
CA THR A 355 3.25 -8.01 -4.58
C THR A 355 2.08 -8.99 -4.70
N THR A 356 0.95 -8.70 -4.04
CA THR A 356 -0.25 -9.54 -4.10
C THR A 356 -0.84 -9.55 -5.52
N LEU A 357 -0.91 -8.40 -6.19
CA LEU A 357 -1.40 -8.28 -7.57
C LEU A 357 -0.59 -9.14 -8.54
N LEU A 358 0.74 -9.05 -8.47
CA LEU A 358 1.64 -9.81 -9.34
C LEU A 358 1.50 -11.32 -9.11
N ASN A 359 1.55 -11.78 -7.86
CA ASN A 359 1.42 -13.20 -7.55
C ASN A 359 0.04 -13.75 -7.97
N GLU A 360 -1.02 -12.96 -7.86
CA GLU A 360 -2.35 -13.37 -8.27
C GLU A 360 -2.52 -13.37 -9.80
N LEU A 361 -1.91 -12.44 -10.53
CA LEU A 361 -1.83 -12.49 -12.00
C LEU A 361 -1.13 -13.76 -12.48
N GLU A 362 -0.02 -14.15 -11.85
CA GLU A 362 0.68 -15.40 -12.17
C GLU A 362 -0.19 -16.62 -11.87
N ARG A 363 -0.86 -16.64 -10.71
CA ARG A 363 -1.73 -17.77 -10.31
C ARG A 363 -2.92 -17.96 -11.24
N THR A 364 -3.51 -16.86 -11.73
CA THR A 364 -4.72 -16.90 -12.58
C THR A 364 -4.43 -16.93 -14.08
N GLY A 365 -3.18 -16.65 -14.48
CA GLY A 365 -2.80 -16.47 -15.88
C GLY A 365 -3.26 -15.13 -16.46
N GLY A 366 -3.72 -14.18 -15.63
CA GLY A 366 -4.10 -12.83 -16.04
C GLY A 366 -2.90 -12.06 -16.61
N ARG A 367 -3.17 -11.10 -17.48
CA ARG A 367 -2.15 -10.30 -18.16
C ARG A 367 -1.95 -8.94 -17.53
N TYR A 368 -3.01 -8.15 -17.42
CA TYR A 368 -2.94 -6.78 -16.91
C TYR A 368 -3.48 -6.66 -15.50
N GLY A 369 -2.69 -6.06 -14.62
CA GLY A 369 -3.09 -5.70 -13.28
C GLY A 369 -3.07 -4.19 -13.07
N LEU A 370 -4.10 -3.66 -12.45
CA LEU A 370 -4.20 -2.27 -12.06
C LEU A 370 -4.11 -2.14 -10.55
N GLN A 371 -3.25 -1.26 -10.07
CA GLN A 371 -3.17 -0.88 -8.66
C GLN A 371 -3.46 0.60 -8.48
N THR A 372 -4.26 0.96 -7.47
CA THR A 372 -4.46 2.36 -7.09
C THR A 372 -4.63 2.51 -5.58
N MET A 373 -4.18 3.65 -5.05
CA MET A 373 -4.26 3.96 -3.62
C MET A 373 -4.72 5.39 -3.41
N CYS A 374 -5.64 5.59 -2.47
CA CYS A 374 -5.94 6.90 -1.91
C CYS A 374 -4.83 7.33 -0.95
N GLU A 375 -4.55 8.63 -0.91
CA GLU A 375 -3.47 9.22 -0.13
C GLU A 375 -3.97 10.44 0.63
N GLY A 376 -3.46 10.65 1.82
CA GLY A 376 -3.76 11.85 2.60
C GLY A 376 -3.52 13.13 1.79
N GLY A 377 -4.35 14.15 1.98
CA GLY A 377 -4.26 15.41 1.25
C GLY A 377 -4.98 15.44 -0.11
N GLY A 378 -5.79 14.44 -0.42
CA GLY A 378 -6.61 14.41 -1.65
C GLY A 378 -5.86 13.90 -2.86
N MET A 379 -4.88 13.04 -2.69
CA MET A 379 -4.03 12.50 -3.76
C MET A 379 -4.30 11.01 -4.00
N ALA A 380 -3.79 10.51 -5.12
CA ALA A 380 -3.69 9.09 -5.43
C ALA A 380 -2.59 8.82 -6.45
N ASN A 381 -2.03 7.63 -6.39
CA ASN A 381 -1.27 7.03 -7.47
C ASN A 381 -2.01 5.83 -8.08
N ALA A 382 -1.72 5.54 -9.36
CA ALA A 382 -2.21 4.36 -10.07
C ALA A 382 -1.10 3.80 -10.95
N THR A 383 -1.07 2.47 -11.07
CA THR A 383 -0.07 1.72 -11.85
C THR A 383 -0.76 0.63 -12.64
N ILE A 384 -0.36 0.41 -13.88
CA ILE A 384 -0.70 -0.79 -14.63
C ILE A 384 0.60 -1.59 -14.83
N ILE A 385 0.58 -2.85 -14.43
CA ILE A 385 1.61 -3.83 -14.72
C ILE A 385 1.09 -4.89 -15.69
N GLU A 386 1.99 -5.45 -16.48
CA GLU A 386 1.72 -6.57 -17.38
C GLU A 386 2.57 -7.75 -16.95
N ARG A 387 1.93 -8.89 -16.64
CA ARG A 387 2.62 -10.16 -16.37
C ARG A 387 3.32 -10.65 -17.65
N LEU A 388 4.53 -11.13 -17.52
CA LEU A 388 5.36 -11.66 -18.63
C LEU A 388 5.35 -13.19 -18.69
#